data_e0074b00431483cb4a48ac0003429bbb
#
_entry.id   e0074b00431483cb4a48ac0003429bbb
#
_cell.length_a   1.000
_cell.length_b   1.000
_cell.length_c   1.000
_cell.angle_alpha   90.00
_cell.angle_beta   90.00
_cell.angle_gamma   90.00
#
_symmetry.space_group_name_H-M   'P 1'
#
loop_
_entity.id
_entity.type
_entity.pdbx_description
1 polymer ?
#
loop_
_entity_poly.entity_id
_entity_poly.type
_entity_poly.pdbx_seq_one_letter_code
_entity_poly.pdbx_strand_id
1 'polypeptide(L)'
;MWVLFHVPAPTPDGRTARDLYEYRVTRIDEAMRASAGNHGCTFHRAWYTADGSSFYALAHWRTYEGAQAFFEEWQIEDEPGEVAIRLEGDVGLVPLGGDE
;
A
#
# COMPACT_ATOMS: atom_id res chain seq x y z
N MET A 1 -8.74 4.11 9.02
CA MET A 1 -7.75 5.05 8.45
C MET A 1 -7.23 4.49 7.14
N TRP A 2 -7.38 5.24 6.08
CA TRP A 2 -6.86 4.87 4.75
C TRP A 2 -5.53 5.57 4.51
N VAL A 3 -4.57 4.85 3.97
CA VAL A 3 -3.27 5.42 3.61
C VAL A 3 -2.94 5.01 2.19
N LEU A 4 -2.62 5.99 1.35
CA LEU A 4 -2.16 5.78 -0.02
C LEU A 4 -0.66 6.01 -0.06
N PHE A 5 0.07 5.01 -0.55
CA PHE A 5 1.52 5.10 -0.75
C PHE A 5 1.81 5.31 -2.22
N HIS A 6 2.73 6.21 -2.51
CA HIS A 6 3.21 6.45 -3.87
C HIS A 6 4.73 6.41 -3.90
N VAL A 7 5.27 5.63 -4.83
CA VAL A 7 6.71 5.55 -5.06
C VAL A 7 6.98 5.88 -6.53
N PRO A 8 7.76 6.92 -6.80
CA PRO A 8 8.13 7.23 -8.19
C PRO A 8 9.13 6.20 -8.72
N ALA A 9 9.06 5.91 -10.01
CA ALA A 9 9.93 4.94 -10.65
C ALA A 9 10.43 5.48 -12.00
N PRO A 10 11.61 5.04 -12.45
CA PRO A 10 12.46 4.07 -11.77
C PRO A 10 13.08 4.67 -10.49
N THR A 11 13.41 3.78 -9.55
CA THR A 11 14.10 4.22 -8.34
C THR A 11 15.55 4.57 -8.66
N PRO A 12 16.26 5.27 -7.76
CA PRO A 12 17.67 5.60 -8.01
C PRO A 12 18.56 4.38 -8.24
N ASP A 13 18.18 3.21 -7.70
CA ASP A 13 18.92 1.96 -7.91
C ASP A 13 18.41 1.18 -9.13
N GLY A 14 17.52 1.76 -9.92
CA GLY A 14 17.11 1.22 -11.21
C GLY A 14 15.92 0.25 -11.18
N ARG A 15 15.22 0.13 -10.07
CA ARG A 15 14.03 -0.72 -10.01
C ARG A 15 12.87 -0.04 -10.72
N THR A 16 12.13 -0.80 -11.54
CA THR A 16 10.94 -0.30 -12.24
C THR A 16 9.72 -0.31 -11.30
N ALA A 17 8.65 0.35 -11.73
CA ALA A 17 7.40 0.31 -10.98
C ALA A 17 6.88 -1.13 -10.84
N ARG A 18 7.04 -1.94 -11.90
CA ARG A 18 6.65 -3.34 -11.84
C ARG A 18 7.52 -4.14 -10.86
N ASP A 19 8.82 -3.82 -10.79
CA ASP A 19 9.72 -4.48 -9.82
C ASP A 19 9.26 -4.20 -8.39
N LEU A 20 8.86 -2.96 -8.10
CA LEU A 20 8.35 -2.59 -6.78
C LEU A 20 7.06 -3.36 -6.45
N TYR A 21 6.19 -3.48 -7.44
CA TYR A 21 4.94 -4.22 -7.29
C TYR A 21 5.22 -5.72 -7.03
N GLU A 22 6.09 -6.33 -7.82
CA GLU A 22 6.40 -7.76 -7.67
C GLU A 22 7.10 -8.04 -6.35
N TYR A 23 7.98 -7.16 -5.90
CA TYR A 23 8.60 -7.29 -4.59
C TYR A 23 7.55 -7.27 -3.48
N ARG A 24 6.59 -6.34 -3.56
CA ARG A 24 5.53 -6.23 -2.55
C ARG A 24 4.68 -7.49 -2.51
N VAL A 25 4.26 -7.98 -3.68
CA VAL A 25 3.44 -9.18 -3.78
C VAL A 25 4.17 -10.40 -3.22
N THR A 26 5.45 -10.54 -3.54
CA THR A 26 6.26 -11.66 -3.07
C THR A 26 6.47 -11.60 -1.56
N ARG A 27 6.67 -10.39 -1.02
CA ARG A 27 6.94 -10.22 0.41
C ARG A 27 5.69 -10.47 1.27
N ILE A 28 4.51 -10.15 0.75
CA ILE A 28 3.27 -10.31 1.52
C ILE A 28 2.85 -11.78 1.47
N ASP A 29 3.51 -12.57 2.30
CA ASP A 29 3.19 -13.98 2.45
C ASP A 29 2.10 -14.18 3.51
N GLU A 30 1.80 -15.43 3.80
CA GLU A 30 0.75 -15.77 4.77
C GLU A 30 1.07 -15.25 6.17
N ALA A 31 2.32 -15.36 6.59
CA ALA A 31 2.74 -14.90 7.92
C ALA A 31 2.60 -13.39 8.07
N MET A 32 3.02 -12.64 7.05
CA MET A 32 2.91 -11.19 7.06
C MET A 32 1.44 -10.76 7.02
N ARG A 33 0.60 -11.44 6.24
CA ARG A 33 -0.83 -11.12 6.20
C ARG A 33 -1.50 -11.36 7.54
N ALA A 34 -1.17 -12.45 8.22
CA ALA A 34 -1.71 -12.74 9.54
C ALA A 34 -1.29 -11.67 10.55
N SER A 35 -0.02 -11.28 10.53
CA SER A 35 0.50 -10.24 11.41
C SER A 35 -0.19 -8.90 11.13
N ALA A 36 -0.33 -8.52 9.86
CA ALA A 36 -1.00 -7.28 9.50
C ALA A 36 -2.44 -7.25 10.03
N GLY A 37 -3.19 -8.34 9.86
CA GLY A 37 -4.53 -8.46 10.38
C GLY A 37 -4.59 -8.32 11.89
N ASN A 38 -3.64 -8.93 12.60
CA ASN A 38 -3.55 -8.82 14.05
C ASN A 38 -3.28 -7.39 14.52
N HIS A 39 -2.56 -6.62 13.71
CA HIS A 39 -2.30 -5.20 13.99
C HIS A 39 -3.40 -4.26 13.47
N GLY A 40 -4.48 -4.81 12.92
CA GLY A 40 -5.65 -4.03 12.52
C GLY A 40 -5.69 -3.63 11.06
N CYS A 41 -4.88 -4.23 10.21
CA CYS A 41 -4.98 -4.03 8.77
C CYS A 41 -6.21 -4.77 8.24
N THR A 42 -7.10 -4.06 7.56
CA THR A 42 -8.35 -4.64 7.03
C THR A 42 -8.35 -4.72 5.51
N PHE A 43 -7.42 -4.05 4.84
CA PHE A 43 -7.39 -3.98 3.38
C PHE A 43 -6.01 -3.59 2.91
N HIS A 44 -5.58 -4.21 1.83
CA HIS A 44 -4.35 -3.82 1.12
C HIS A 44 -4.50 -4.13 -0.36
N ARG A 45 -4.13 -3.18 -1.20
CA ARG A 45 -4.10 -3.39 -2.64
C ARG A 45 -2.99 -2.54 -3.25
N ALA A 46 -2.37 -3.06 -4.30
CA ALA A 46 -1.24 -2.39 -4.94
C ALA A 46 -1.38 -2.41 -6.45
N TRP A 47 -0.80 -1.40 -7.09
CA TRP A 47 -0.80 -1.23 -8.54
C TRP A 47 0.52 -0.64 -9.01
N TYR A 48 0.80 -0.79 -10.30
CA TYR A 48 1.81 0.03 -10.97
C TYR A 48 1.18 0.64 -12.22
N THR A 49 1.64 1.83 -12.61
CA THR A 49 1.05 2.53 -13.74
C THR A 49 1.47 1.88 -15.06
N ALA A 50 0.60 1.99 -16.06
CA ALA A 50 0.86 1.40 -17.38
C ALA A 50 2.12 1.98 -18.03
N ASP A 51 2.43 3.24 -17.75
CA ASP A 51 3.63 3.89 -18.28
C ASP A 51 4.89 3.61 -17.45
N GLY A 52 4.76 2.88 -16.34
CA GLY A 52 5.89 2.51 -15.50
C GLY A 52 6.44 3.60 -14.60
N SER A 53 5.75 4.73 -14.51
CA SER A 53 6.27 5.89 -13.78
C SER A 53 6.01 5.84 -12.28
N SER A 54 5.09 5.01 -11.81
CA SER A 54 4.69 5.03 -10.40
C SER A 54 4.21 3.68 -9.92
N PHE A 55 4.50 3.42 -8.66
CA PHE A 55 3.91 2.32 -7.89
C PHE A 55 2.99 2.93 -6.84
N TYR A 56 1.81 2.33 -6.67
CA TYR A 56 0.83 2.76 -5.66
C TYR A 56 0.42 1.57 -4.80
N ALA A 57 0.17 1.85 -3.52
CA ALA A 57 -0.45 0.88 -2.62
C ALA A 57 -1.47 1.59 -1.73
N LEU A 58 -2.61 0.95 -1.50
CA LEU A 58 -3.67 1.47 -0.65
C LEU A 58 -3.87 0.49 0.49
N ALA A 59 -3.88 0.99 1.72
CA ALA A 59 -4.10 0.15 2.89
C ALA A 59 -5.10 0.81 3.83
N HIS A 60 -5.87 -0.01 4.53
CA HIS A 60 -6.74 0.45 5.60
C HIS A 60 -6.32 -0.19 6.92
N TRP A 61 -6.18 0.65 7.95
CA TRP A 61 -5.81 0.23 9.30
C TRP A 61 -6.85 0.75 10.28
N ARG A 62 -7.18 -0.07 11.28
CA ARG A 62 -8.12 0.37 12.32
C ARG A 62 -7.56 1.52 13.14
N THR A 63 -6.25 1.48 13.42
CA THR A 63 -5.59 2.53 14.20
C THR A 63 -4.23 2.86 13.61
N TYR A 64 -3.78 4.09 13.86
CA TYR A 64 -2.43 4.50 13.48
C TYR A 64 -1.37 3.69 14.24
N GLU A 65 -1.61 3.45 15.52
CA GLU A 65 -0.70 2.70 16.37
C GLU A 65 -0.49 1.28 15.88
N GLY A 66 -1.56 0.65 15.40
CA GLY A 66 -1.46 -0.70 14.83
C GLY A 66 -0.58 -0.73 13.60
N ALA A 67 -0.73 0.25 12.72
CA ALA A 67 0.11 0.36 11.52
C ALA A 67 1.57 0.53 11.91
N GLN A 68 1.86 1.41 12.86
CA GLN A 68 3.22 1.66 13.33
C GLN A 68 3.85 0.40 13.92
N ALA A 69 3.10 -0.32 14.75
CA ALA A 69 3.58 -1.56 15.36
C ALA A 69 3.93 -2.61 14.31
N PHE A 70 3.10 -2.72 13.28
CA PHE A 70 3.35 -3.65 12.18
C PHE A 70 4.62 -3.28 11.41
N PHE A 71 4.78 -2.01 11.07
CA PHE A 71 5.96 -1.56 10.33
C PHE A 71 7.24 -1.79 11.13
N GLU A 72 7.19 -1.60 12.44
CA GLU A 72 8.34 -1.86 13.31
C GLU A 72 8.64 -3.34 13.42
N GLU A 73 7.62 -4.17 13.61
CA GLU A 73 7.80 -5.61 13.73
C GLU A 73 8.49 -6.19 12.50
N TRP A 74 8.08 -5.77 11.31
CA TRP A 74 8.57 -6.30 10.03
C TRP A 74 9.70 -5.47 9.44
N GLN A 75 10.15 -4.43 10.16
CA GLN A 75 11.24 -3.55 9.72
C GLN A 75 11.01 -3.03 8.31
N ILE A 76 9.77 -2.57 8.07
CA ILE A 76 9.39 -2.03 6.78
C ILE A 76 9.91 -0.60 6.69
N GLU A 77 10.74 -0.34 5.66
CA GLU A 77 11.31 0.98 5.42
C GLU A 77 10.71 1.58 4.16
N ASP A 78 10.70 2.91 4.09
CA ASP A 78 10.22 3.63 2.93
C ASP A 78 11.15 3.41 1.75
N GLU A 79 10.56 3.30 0.57
CA GLU A 79 11.32 3.31 -0.68
C GLU A 79 11.78 4.74 -0.99
N PRO A 80 12.86 4.90 -1.79
CA PRO A 80 13.30 6.25 -2.17
C PRO A 80 12.18 7.03 -2.83
N GLY A 81 11.91 8.24 -2.33
CA GLY A 81 10.88 9.12 -2.85
C GLY A 81 9.45 8.72 -2.48
N GLU A 82 9.28 7.75 -1.61
CA GLU A 82 7.95 7.31 -1.19
C GLU A 82 7.24 8.41 -0.42
N VAL A 83 5.94 8.60 -0.76
CA VAL A 83 5.06 9.52 -0.05
C VAL A 83 3.87 8.71 0.46
N ALA A 84 3.56 8.87 1.74
CA ALA A 84 2.38 8.28 2.37
C ALA A 84 1.35 9.37 2.59
N ILE A 85 0.16 9.20 2.01
CA ILE A 85 -0.92 10.18 2.07
C ILE A 85 -2.06 9.58 2.87
N ARG A 86 -2.38 10.21 3.99
CA ARG A 86 -3.53 9.82 4.78
C ARG A 86 -4.80 10.36 4.14
N LEU A 87 -5.77 9.49 3.90
CA LEU A 87 -7.03 9.85 3.26
C LEU A 87 -8.15 9.81 4.28
N GLU A 88 -9.07 10.76 4.17
CA GLU A 88 -10.21 10.87 5.06
C GLU A 88 -11.49 11.13 4.24
N GLY A 89 -12.65 11.02 4.89
CA GLY A 89 -13.91 11.29 4.24
C GLY A 89 -14.35 10.21 3.26
N ASP A 90 -13.99 8.95 3.56
CA ASP A 90 -14.41 7.83 2.73
C ASP A 90 -15.94 7.76 2.66
N VAL A 91 -16.48 7.90 1.45
CA VAL A 91 -17.92 7.77 1.23
C VAL A 91 -18.35 6.34 0.90
N GLY A 92 -17.36 5.44 0.85
CA GLY A 92 -17.61 4.07 0.49
C GLY A 92 -17.83 3.90 -1.01
N LEU A 93 -18.32 2.73 -1.38
CA LEU A 93 -18.58 2.41 -2.79
C LEU A 93 -19.90 3.04 -3.22
N VAL A 94 -19.86 3.94 -4.18
CA VAL A 94 -21.03 4.61 -4.73
C VAL A 94 -21.24 4.13 -6.17
N PRO A 95 -22.31 3.38 -6.46
CA PRO A 95 -22.58 2.97 -7.84
C PRO A 95 -22.93 4.18 -8.70
N LEU A 96 -22.31 4.25 -9.86
CA LEU A 96 -22.55 5.34 -10.82
C LEU A 96 -22.93 4.76 -12.17
N GLY A 97 -23.70 5.49 -12.92
CA GLY A 97 -24.01 5.15 -14.30
C GLY A 97 -24.94 3.99 -14.46
N GLY A 98 -25.57 3.53 -13.77
CA GLY A 98 -26.40 2.62 -13.95
C GLY A 98 -26.57 1.28 -14.10
N ASP A 99 -26.64 1.00 -14.26
CA ASP A 99 -27.03 0.17 -14.14
C ASP A 99 -27.46 -0.40 -13.92
N GLU A 100 -27.26 -0.16 -13.92
CA GLU A 100 -27.61 -0.45 -13.79
C GLU A 100 -28.16 -1.07 -13.80
#